data_98c11ca37a300ac9f3fca6c34ad7463e
#
_entry.id   98c11ca37a300ac9f3fca6c34ad7463e
#
_cell.length_a   1.000
_cell.length_b   1.000
_cell.length_c   1.000
_cell.angle_alpha   90.00
_cell.angle_beta   90.00
_cell.angle_gamma   90.00
#
_symmetry.space_group_name_H-M   'P 1'
#
loop_
_entity.id
_entity.type
_entity.pdbx_description
1 polymer ?
#
loop_
_entity_poly.entity_id
_entity_poly.type
_entity_poly.pdbx_seq_one_letter_code
_entity_poly.pdbx_strand_id
1 'polypeptide(L)'
;GYLVQGLGVKQLPADSILLWVVTFVAYGCLYYWKHRFGHQWRIMWASHSAHHQSEEYNLSTALRQTSTDYIGFIFYLPLYLAGVPTEVIISVGSLNLIYQFWVHTEHVRRIGFLEWVLVTPSNHRVHHARNPEYVDKNYGGFFIIWDRIFGTFKDEETDRPCVYGVTNQLGSFNPLWANLYVWYDTFLISLKTKR
;
A
#
# COMPACT_ATOMS: atom_id res chain seq x y z
N GLY A 1 -12.02 -0.71 -17.17
CA GLY A 1 -12.89 -1.71 -17.83
C GLY A 1 -13.24 -1.29 -19.24
N TYR A 2 -14.13 -0.33 -19.44
CA TYR A 2 -14.67 0.07 -20.77
C TYR A 2 -13.59 0.45 -21.80
N LEU A 3 -12.55 1.18 -21.42
CA LEU A 3 -11.47 1.53 -22.34
C LEU A 3 -10.74 0.30 -22.88
N VAL A 4 -10.48 -0.68 -22.04
CA VAL A 4 -9.77 -1.91 -22.43
C VAL A 4 -10.68 -2.83 -23.27
N GLN A 5 -11.98 -2.86 -23.00
CA GLN A 5 -12.97 -3.51 -23.85
C GLN A 5 -13.02 -2.87 -25.26
N GLY A 6 -12.94 -1.55 -25.32
CA GLY A 6 -12.83 -0.80 -26.56
C GLY A 6 -11.57 -1.14 -27.40
N LEU A 7 -10.53 -1.67 -26.75
CA LEU A 7 -9.32 -2.19 -27.42
C LEU A 7 -9.48 -3.64 -27.93
N GLY A 8 -10.67 -4.25 -27.81
CA GLY A 8 -10.94 -5.59 -28.27
C GLY A 8 -10.38 -6.72 -27.41
N VAL A 9 -9.98 -6.41 -26.16
CA VAL A 9 -9.49 -7.45 -25.23
C VAL A 9 -10.65 -8.37 -24.81
N LYS A 10 -10.53 -9.66 -25.13
CA LYS A 10 -11.50 -10.67 -24.74
C LYS A 10 -11.45 -10.90 -23.23
N GLN A 11 -12.59 -10.78 -22.59
CA GLN A 11 -12.69 -11.06 -21.14
C GLN A 11 -12.67 -12.56 -20.85
N LEU A 12 -12.01 -12.90 -19.74
CA LEU A 12 -12.01 -14.24 -19.17
C LEU A 12 -13.34 -14.51 -18.43
N PRO A 13 -13.76 -15.78 -18.29
CA PRO A 13 -15.02 -16.13 -17.64
C PRO A 13 -14.96 -15.81 -16.13
N ALA A 14 -15.84 -14.92 -15.65
CA ALA A 14 -15.87 -14.49 -14.25
C ALA A 14 -16.34 -15.57 -13.26
N ASP A 15 -16.93 -16.66 -13.74
CA ASP A 15 -17.38 -17.83 -12.96
C ASP A 15 -16.25 -18.83 -12.64
N SER A 16 -15.05 -18.63 -13.20
CA SER A 16 -13.91 -19.50 -12.96
C SER A 16 -13.26 -19.22 -11.60
N ILE A 17 -13.32 -20.16 -10.67
CA ILE A 17 -12.62 -20.09 -9.37
C ILE A 17 -11.11 -19.91 -9.57
N LEU A 18 -10.52 -20.59 -10.56
CA LEU A 18 -9.09 -20.43 -10.86
C LEU A 18 -8.75 -18.99 -11.24
N LEU A 19 -9.61 -18.31 -12.02
CA LEU A 19 -9.42 -16.89 -12.34
C LEU A 19 -9.37 -16.03 -11.07
N TRP A 20 -10.27 -16.25 -10.14
CA TRP A 20 -10.28 -15.49 -8.87
C TRP A 20 -9.02 -15.71 -8.06
N VAL A 21 -8.58 -16.95 -7.90
CA VAL A 21 -7.35 -17.28 -7.15
C VAL A 21 -6.12 -16.66 -7.80
N VAL A 22 -5.95 -16.85 -9.11
CA VAL A 22 -4.82 -16.29 -9.86
C VAL A 22 -4.84 -14.76 -9.81
N THR A 23 -6.01 -14.16 -9.99
CA THR A 23 -6.15 -12.70 -9.90
C THR A 23 -5.80 -12.18 -8.51
N PHE A 24 -6.23 -12.88 -7.44
CA PHE A 24 -5.93 -12.46 -6.06
C PHE A 24 -4.42 -12.48 -5.77
N VAL A 25 -3.72 -13.51 -6.22
CA VAL A 25 -2.27 -13.62 -6.07
C VAL A 25 -1.55 -12.56 -6.92
N ALA A 26 -1.94 -12.41 -8.19
CA ALA A 26 -1.37 -11.42 -9.10
C ALA A 26 -1.63 -9.98 -8.62
N TYR A 27 -2.86 -9.69 -8.15
CA TYR A 27 -3.21 -8.40 -7.56
C TYR A 27 -2.31 -8.09 -6.36
N GLY A 28 -2.05 -9.06 -5.48
CA GLY A 28 -1.15 -8.90 -4.34
C GLY A 28 0.28 -8.51 -4.76
N CYS A 29 0.79 -9.10 -5.86
CA CYS A 29 2.08 -8.72 -6.45
C CYS A 29 2.07 -7.28 -6.98
N LEU A 30 1.04 -6.92 -7.73
CA LEU A 30 0.90 -5.57 -8.30
C LEU A 30 0.68 -4.52 -7.20
N TYR A 31 -0.07 -4.87 -6.16
CA TYR A 31 -0.22 -4.03 -4.96
C TYR A 31 1.13 -3.80 -4.26
N TYR A 32 1.94 -4.85 -4.09
CA TYR A 32 3.29 -4.73 -3.53
C TYR A 32 4.12 -3.69 -4.30
N TRP A 33 4.15 -3.77 -5.63
CA TRP A 33 4.89 -2.82 -6.46
C TRP A 33 4.32 -1.41 -6.39
N LYS A 34 2.97 -1.27 -6.47
CA LYS A 34 2.29 0.02 -6.27
C LYS A 34 2.69 0.64 -4.94
N HIS A 35 2.65 -0.13 -3.86
CA HIS A 35 2.93 0.32 -2.51
C HIS A 35 4.41 0.68 -2.34
N ARG A 36 5.31 -0.15 -2.84
CA ARG A 36 6.74 0.12 -2.85
C ARG A 36 7.07 1.43 -3.58
N PHE A 37 6.53 1.64 -4.76
CA PHE A 37 6.71 2.91 -5.47
C PHE A 37 5.97 4.07 -4.78
N GLY A 38 4.91 3.79 -4.04
CA GLY A 38 4.26 4.72 -3.13
C GLY A 38 5.21 5.35 -2.12
N HIS A 39 6.19 4.58 -1.66
CA HIS A 39 7.24 5.06 -0.76
C HIS A 39 8.46 5.64 -1.47
N GLN A 40 8.86 5.07 -2.60
CA GLN A 40 10.13 5.41 -3.27
C GLN A 40 10.02 6.57 -4.26
N TRP A 41 8.84 6.77 -4.89
CA TRP A 41 8.65 7.86 -5.84
C TRP A 41 7.93 9.04 -5.18
N ARG A 42 8.57 10.21 -5.21
CA ARG A 42 8.08 11.40 -4.51
C ARG A 42 6.63 11.76 -4.85
N ILE A 43 6.23 11.62 -6.12
CA ILE A 43 4.85 11.90 -6.57
C ILE A 43 3.88 10.90 -5.93
N MET A 44 4.23 9.62 -5.87
CA MET A 44 3.39 8.60 -5.25
C MET A 44 3.42 8.71 -3.72
N TRP A 45 4.57 9.06 -3.13
CA TRP A 45 4.67 9.38 -1.71
C TRP A 45 3.78 10.56 -1.32
N ALA A 46 3.70 11.60 -2.15
CA ALA A 46 2.80 12.72 -1.93
C ALA A 46 1.33 12.29 -1.81
N SER A 47 0.95 11.21 -2.50
CA SER A 47 -0.37 10.59 -2.38
C SER A 47 -0.47 9.63 -1.19
N HIS A 48 0.64 9.04 -0.71
CA HIS A 48 0.61 7.99 0.32
C HIS A 48 0.96 8.51 1.73
N SER A 49 1.72 9.59 1.80
CA SER A 49 2.23 10.15 3.05
C SER A 49 1.17 10.45 4.11
N ALA A 50 -0.04 10.87 3.69
CA ALA A 50 -1.12 11.16 4.62
C ALA A 50 -1.50 9.94 5.48
N HIS A 51 -1.37 8.73 4.94
CA HIS A 51 -1.61 7.47 5.64
C HIS A 51 -0.57 7.22 6.73
N HIS A 52 0.71 7.56 6.49
CA HIS A 52 1.82 7.36 7.41
C HIS A 52 2.03 8.47 8.45
N GLN A 53 1.27 9.55 8.41
CA GLN A 53 1.47 10.70 9.32
C GLN A 53 1.01 10.46 10.75
N SER A 54 0.23 9.39 11.02
CA SER A 54 -0.27 9.12 12.36
C SER A 54 0.85 8.73 13.29
N GLU A 55 0.98 9.43 14.41
CA GLU A 55 1.94 9.11 15.48
C GLU A 55 1.37 8.06 16.44
N GLU A 56 0.05 7.87 16.42
CA GLU A 56 -0.67 6.81 17.10
C GLU A 56 -1.06 5.74 16.09
N TYR A 57 -0.81 4.46 16.41
CA TYR A 57 -1.09 3.36 15.51
C TYR A 57 -2.29 2.53 15.99
N ASN A 58 -3.39 2.63 15.29
CA ASN A 58 -4.64 1.94 15.61
C ASN A 58 -5.55 1.84 14.38
N LEU A 59 -6.74 1.25 14.53
CA LEU A 59 -7.68 1.06 13.43
C LEU A 59 -8.09 2.35 12.70
N SER A 60 -8.02 3.52 13.35
CA SER A 60 -8.29 4.79 12.68
C SER A 60 -7.19 5.17 11.70
N THR A 61 -5.96 4.67 11.88
CA THR A 61 -4.86 4.81 10.91
C THR A 61 -5.23 4.19 9.57
N ALA A 62 -5.92 3.04 9.58
CA ALA A 62 -6.41 2.40 8.36
C ALA A 62 -7.39 3.27 7.58
N LEU A 63 -8.18 4.10 8.27
CA LEU A 63 -9.17 5.00 7.65
C LEU A 63 -8.55 6.31 7.14
N ARG A 64 -7.32 6.60 7.53
CA ARG A 64 -6.59 7.78 7.09
C ARG A 64 -6.03 7.59 5.68
N GLN A 65 -6.92 7.63 4.70
CA GLN A 65 -6.58 7.44 3.30
C GLN A 65 -6.32 8.78 2.60
N THR A 66 -5.50 8.72 1.55
CA THR A 66 -5.27 9.87 0.68
C THR A 66 -6.44 10.14 -0.25
N SER A 67 -6.65 11.40 -0.59
CA SER A 67 -7.59 11.81 -1.64
C SER A 67 -6.95 11.93 -3.03
N THR A 68 -5.66 11.63 -3.19
CA THR A 68 -4.88 11.97 -4.40
C THR A 68 -4.22 10.78 -5.09
N ASP A 69 -4.55 9.52 -4.72
CA ASP A 69 -3.96 8.31 -5.34
C ASP A 69 -4.58 7.97 -6.70
N TYR A 70 -4.57 8.94 -7.62
CA TYR A 70 -5.11 8.74 -8.98
C TYR A 70 -4.15 8.01 -9.92
N ILE A 71 -2.85 7.98 -9.62
CA ILE A 71 -1.84 7.35 -10.50
C ILE A 71 -1.73 5.86 -10.21
N GLY A 72 -2.05 5.44 -9.00
CA GLY A 72 -1.89 4.06 -8.54
C GLY A 72 -2.65 3.00 -9.36
N PHE A 73 -3.72 3.38 -10.10
CA PHE A 73 -4.47 2.45 -10.95
C PHE A 73 -3.62 1.86 -12.09
N ILE A 74 -2.57 2.55 -12.52
CA ILE A 74 -1.68 2.12 -13.62
C ILE A 74 -1.07 0.74 -13.31
N PHE A 75 -0.78 0.47 -12.06
CA PHE A 75 -0.21 -0.81 -11.64
C PHE A 75 -1.14 -2.00 -11.89
N TYR A 76 -2.45 -1.78 -11.97
CA TYR A 76 -3.43 -2.83 -12.21
C TYR A 76 -3.81 -3.00 -13.69
N LEU A 77 -3.30 -2.15 -14.58
CA LEU A 77 -3.52 -2.27 -16.02
C LEU A 77 -3.14 -3.64 -16.59
N PRO A 78 -2.08 -4.34 -16.12
CA PRO A 78 -1.77 -5.68 -16.59
C PRO A 78 -2.91 -6.68 -16.43
N LEU A 79 -3.70 -6.59 -15.35
CA LEU A 79 -4.87 -7.46 -15.14
C LEU A 79 -5.97 -7.17 -16.18
N TYR A 80 -6.24 -5.91 -16.46
CA TYR A 80 -7.20 -5.53 -17.50
C TYR A 80 -6.74 -5.99 -18.88
N LEU A 81 -5.46 -5.83 -19.20
CA LEU A 81 -4.89 -6.27 -20.49
C LEU A 81 -4.86 -7.78 -20.63
N ALA A 82 -4.75 -8.51 -19.52
CA ALA A 82 -4.89 -9.96 -19.49
C ALA A 82 -6.34 -10.44 -19.63
N GLY A 83 -7.31 -9.52 -19.72
CA GLY A 83 -8.73 -9.84 -19.89
C GLY A 83 -9.45 -10.19 -18.58
N VAL A 84 -8.89 -9.87 -17.42
CA VAL A 84 -9.59 -10.07 -16.14
C VAL A 84 -10.80 -9.12 -16.08
N PRO A 85 -12.01 -9.62 -15.77
CA PRO A 85 -13.20 -8.80 -15.65
C PRO A 85 -13.06 -7.73 -14.55
N THR A 86 -13.62 -6.55 -14.81
CA THR A 86 -13.52 -5.40 -13.89
C THR A 86 -14.08 -5.71 -12.51
N GLU A 87 -15.20 -6.44 -12.45
CA GLU A 87 -15.84 -6.88 -11.20
C GLU A 87 -14.93 -7.78 -10.36
N VAL A 88 -14.15 -8.66 -11.00
CA VAL A 88 -13.17 -9.52 -10.31
C VAL A 88 -12.04 -8.67 -9.72
N ILE A 89 -11.50 -7.74 -10.52
CA ILE A 89 -10.42 -6.83 -10.05
C ILE A 89 -10.88 -5.96 -8.88
N ILE A 90 -12.08 -5.37 -8.98
CA ILE A 90 -12.65 -4.54 -7.90
C ILE A 90 -12.90 -5.37 -6.66
N SER A 91 -13.47 -6.56 -6.77
CA SER A 91 -13.77 -7.43 -5.64
C SER A 91 -12.48 -7.87 -4.93
N VAL A 92 -11.47 -8.29 -5.68
CA VAL A 92 -10.16 -8.67 -5.15
C VAL A 92 -9.49 -7.47 -4.45
N GLY A 93 -9.54 -6.29 -5.07
CA GLY A 93 -9.03 -5.06 -4.48
C GLY A 93 -9.74 -4.68 -3.18
N SER A 94 -11.07 -4.83 -3.14
CA SER A 94 -11.87 -4.60 -1.94
C SER A 94 -11.53 -5.57 -0.82
N LEU A 95 -11.36 -6.87 -1.13
CA LEU A 95 -10.92 -7.87 -0.15
C LEU A 95 -9.54 -7.54 0.41
N ASN A 96 -8.60 -7.12 -0.45
CA ASN A 96 -7.26 -6.69 -0.02
C ASN A 96 -7.33 -5.46 0.91
N LEU A 97 -8.20 -4.49 0.62
CA LEU A 97 -8.39 -3.30 1.45
C LEU A 97 -9.05 -3.64 2.80
N ILE A 98 -10.09 -4.47 2.80
CA ILE A 98 -10.77 -4.94 4.03
C ILE A 98 -9.79 -5.70 4.91
N TYR A 99 -8.96 -6.56 4.31
CA TYR A 99 -7.91 -7.26 5.05
C TYR A 99 -6.94 -6.30 5.72
N GLN A 100 -6.52 -5.24 5.04
CA GLN A 100 -5.58 -4.28 5.59
C GLN A 100 -6.15 -3.47 6.76
N PHE A 101 -7.46 -3.41 6.95
CA PHE A 101 -8.06 -2.70 8.08
C PHE A 101 -7.62 -3.29 9.43
N TRP A 102 -7.73 -4.61 9.59
CA TRP A 102 -7.46 -5.26 10.87
C TRP A 102 -5.97 -5.29 11.27
N VAL A 103 -5.06 -5.17 10.31
CA VAL A 103 -3.61 -5.19 10.60
C VAL A 103 -3.11 -3.90 11.26
N HIS A 104 -3.91 -2.84 11.26
CA HIS A 104 -3.58 -1.56 11.91
C HIS A 104 -3.90 -1.60 13.41
N THR A 105 -3.14 -2.38 14.17
CA THR A 105 -3.31 -2.50 15.63
C THR A 105 -2.03 -2.90 16.34
N GLU A 106 -1.85 -2.38 17.56
CA GLU A 106 -0.77 -2.80 18.47
C GLU A 106 -1.21 -3.95 19.39
N HIS A 107 -2.51 -4.27 19.46
CA HIS A 107 -3.04 -5.28 20.39
C HIS A 107 -2.72 -6.71 19.97
N VAL A 108 -2.56 -6.97 18.67
CA VAL A 108 -2.22 -8.28 18.15
C VAL A 108 -0.71 -8.38 17.97
N ARG A 109 -0.10 -9.26 18.76
CA ARG A 109 1.32 -9.59 18.66
C ARG A 109 1.57 -10.53 17.47
N ARG A 110 2.75 -11.14 17.41
CA ARG A 110 3.06 -12.15 16.40
C ARG A 110 2.11 -13.32 16.44
N ILE A 111 1.64 -13.76 15.29
CA ILE A 111 0.69 -14.88 15.13
C ILE A 111 1.34 -16.13 14.54
N GLY A 112 2.65 -16.26 14.73
CA GLY A 112 3.42 -17.48 14.41
C GLY A 112 3.64 -17.70 12.91
N PHE A 113 3.41 -18.92 12.42
CA PHE A 113 3.76 -19.32 11.05
C PHE A 113 3.00 -18.53 9.96
N LEU A 114 1.84 -17.96 10.27
CA LEU A 114 1.07 -17.14 9.32
C LEU A 114 1.86 -15.91 8.85
N GLU A 115 2.79 -15.41 9.65
CA GLU A 115 3.68 -14.30 9.30
C GLU A 115 4.71 -14.62 8.18
N TRP A 116 4.76 -15.88 7.76
CA TRP A 116 5.57 -16.26 6.60
C TRP A 116 4.87 -15.97 5.27
N VAL A 117 3.53 -15.97 5.28
CA VAL A 117 2.70 -15.88 4.07
C VAL A 117 1.85 -14.61 4.06
N LEU A 118 1.24 -14.29 5.20
CA LEU A 118 0.28 -13.20 5.33
C LEU A 118 0.91 -11.97 5.98
N VAL A 119 0.46 -10.80 5.56
CA VAL A 119 0.74 -9.56 6.31
C VAL A 119 -0.03 -9.59 7.62
N THR A 120 0.67 -9.43 8.73
CA THR A 120 0.09 -9.44 10.08
C THR A 120 0.23 -8.06 10.70
N PRO A 121 -0.43 -7.78 11.85
CA PRO A 121 -0.20 -6.54 12.57
C PRO A 121 1.28 -6.28 12.88
N SER A 122 2.05 -7.31 13.24
CA SER A 122 3.49 -7.20 13.48
C SER A 122 4.25 -6.74 12.23
N ASN A 123 3.98 -7.35 11.08
CA ASN A 123 4.60 -6.94 9.81
C ASN A 123 4.22 -5.50 9.42
N HIS A 124 2.96 -5.12 9.67
CA HIS A 124 2.44 -3.82 9.25
C HIS A 124 2.84 -2.68 10.19
N ARG A 125 3.08 -2.97 11.50
CA ARG A 125 3.72 -2.01 12.42
C ARG A 125 5.11 -1.62 11.94
N VAL A 126 5.93 -2.58 11.51
CA VAL A 126 7.25 -2.32 10.91
C VAL A 126 7.11 -1.41 9.68
N HIS A 127 6.11 -1.68 8.83
CA HIS A 127 5.86 -0.87 7.64
C HIS A 127 5.55 0.60 7.99
N HIS A 128 4.75 0.85 9.04
CA HIS A 128 4.40 2.20 9.49
C HIS A 128 5.46 2.87 10.36
N ALA A 129 6.51 2.14 10.74
CA ALA A 129 7.53 2.68 11.63
C ALA A 129 8.54 3.57 10.87
N ARG A 130 8.91 4.69 11.53
CA ARG A 130 9.96 5.62 11.04
C ARG A 130 11.35 5.31 11.57
N ASN A 131 11.52 4.24 12.33
CA ASN A 131 12.84 3.77 12.77
C ASN A 131 13.73 3.52 11.55
N PRO A 132 15.01 3.95 11.54
CA PRO A 132 15.89 3.81 10.36
C PRO A 132 15.97 2.38 9.79
N GLU A 133 15.94 1.36 10.65
CA GLU A 133 15.98 -0.06 10.30
C GLU A 133 14.68 -0.59 9.70
N TYR A 134 13.55 0.11 9.90
CA TYR A 134 12.20 -0.27 9.46
C TYR A 134 11.72 0.52 8.24
N VAL A 135 12.35 1.65 7.96
CA VAL A 135 11.99 2.46 6.78
C VAL A 135 12.12 1.62 5.52
N ASP A 136 11.14 1.76 4.63
CA ASP A 136 11.10 1.07 3.34
C ASP A 136 11.06 -0.46 3.44
N LYS A 137 10.31 -0.99 4.40
CA LYS A 137 10.07 -2.42 4.61
C LYS A 137 8.59 -2.78 4.55
N ASN A 138 8.31 -4.06 4.30
CA ASN A 138 7.02 -4.73 4.44
C ASN A 138 5.87 -4.07 3.65
N TYR A 139 6.01 -3.95 2.33
CA TYR A 139 5.02 -3.30 1.44
C TYR A 139 3.80 -4.17 1.09
N GLY A 140 3.78 -5.46 1.45
CA GLY A 140 2.66 -6.34 1.16
C GLY A 140 1.34 -5.81 1.72
N GLY A 141 0.22 -6.04 1.02
CA GLY A 141 -1.12 -5.72 1.51
C GLY A 141 -1.80 -6.91 2.18
N PHE A 142 -1.88 -8.03 1.48
CA PHE A 142 -2.41 -9.31 2.00
C PHE A 142 -1.30 -10.33 2.21
N PHE A 143 -0.39 -10.47 1.23
CA PHE A 143 0.70 -11.44 1.25
C PHE A 143 2.05 -10.76 1.53
N ILE A 144 2.73 -11.19 2.61
CA ILE A 144 4.09 -10.76 2.96
C ILE A 144 5.14 -11.51 2.11
N ILE A 145 4.75 -12.56 1.40
CA ILE A 145 5.66 -13.34 0.56
C ILE A 145 6.35 -12.49 -0.51
N TRP A 146 5.68 -11.42 -0.99
CA TRP A 146 6.27 -10.51 -1.96
C TRP A 146 7.45 -9.75 -1.40
N ASP A 147 7.37 -9.32 -0.14
CA ASP A 147 8.49 -8.68 0.56
C ASP A 147 9.66 -9.63 0.74
N ARG A 148 9.38 -10.91 1.02
CA ARG A 148 10.44 -11.93 1.13
C ARG A 148 11.10 -12.20 -0.21
N ILE A 149 10.32 -12.33 -1.29
CA ILE A 149 10.83 -12.56 -2.64
C ILE A 149 11.67 -11.38 -3.13
N PHE A 150 11.24 -10.14 -2.88
CA PHE A 150 11.89 -8.93 -3.38
C PHE A 150 12.86 -8.27 -2.37
N GLY A 151 13.14 -8.93 -1.22
CA GLY A 151 14.15 -8.52 -0.25
C GLY A 151 13.81 -7.29 0.60
N THR A 152 12.52 -6.96 0.73
CA THR A 152 12.05 -5.84 1.56
C THR A 152 11.44 -6.29 2.89
N PHE A 153 11.47 -7.58 3.19
CA PHE A 153 10.95 -8.11 4.45
C PHE A 153 11.85 -7.72 5.64
N LYS A 154 11.20 -7.31 6.73
CA LYS A 154 11.84 -7.07 8.03
C LYS A 154 10.91 -7.51 9.15
N ASP A 155 11.46 -8.30 10.08
CA ASP A 155 10.75 -8.66 11.31
C ASP A 155 10.67 -7.48 12.28
N GLU A 156 9.59 -7.42 13.07
CA GLU A 156 9.50 -6.55 14.22
C GLU A 156 10.42 -7.08 15.34
N GLU A 157 11.35 -6.27 15.81
CA GLU A 157 12.31 -6.63 16.85
C GLU A 157 11.80 -6.18 18.23
N THR A 158 11.88 -7.06 19.24
CA THR A 158 11.33 -6.80 20.58
C THR A 158 12.10 -5.72 21.34
N ASP A 159 13.38 -5.58 21.06
CA ASP A 159 14.29 -4.59 21.64
C ASP A 159 14.27 -3.24 20.90
N ARG A 160 13.54 -3.17 19.78
CA ARG A 160 13.39 -1.97 18.94
C ARG A 160 11.92 -1.69 18.64
N PRO A 161 11.17 -1.13 19.59
CA PRO A 161 9.77 -0.84 19.42
C PRO A 161 9.55 0.13 18.25
N CYS A 162 8.46 -0.09 17.50
CA CYS A 162 8.08 0.76 16.40
C CYS A 162 7.74 2.18 16.88
N VAL A 163 8.30 3.17 16.21
CA VAL A 163 7.98 4.59 16.40
C VAL A 163 7.27 5.06 15.14
N TYR A 164 6.03 5.52 15.28
CA TYR A 164 5.18 5.86 14.13
C TYR A 164 5.27 7.32 13.72
N GLY A 165 4.67 7.61 12.57
CA GLY A 165 4.68 8.93 11.94
C GLY A 165 5.73 9.04 10.83
N VAL A 166 5.72 10.18 10.17
CA VAL A 166 6.73 10.51 9.13
C VAL A 166 7.97 11.13 9.76
N THR A 167 9.12 11.02 9.08
CA THR A 167 10.40 11.55 9.57
C THR A 167 10.36 13.06 9.81
N ASN A 168 9.68 13.79 8.91
CA ASN A 168 9.41 15.22 9.07
C ASN A 168 7.94 15.39 9.47
N GLN A 169 7.68 15.49 10.77
CA GLN A 169 6.33 15.57 11.31
C GLN A 169 5.58 16.77 10.75
N LEU A 170 4.30 16.58 10.46
CA LEU A 170 3.44 17.62 9.90
C LEU A 170 3.18 18.78 10.86
N GLY A 171 3.13 18.52 12.17
CA GLY A 171 2.84 19.51 13.20
C GLY A 171 1.47 20.19 13.08
N SER A 172 0.51 19.55 12.40
CA SER A 172 -0.82 20.09 12.12
C SER A 172 -1.87 19.00 12.05
N PHE A 173 -3.04 19.28 12.62
CA PHE A 173 -4.24 18.42 12.49
C PHE A 173 -5.16 18.84 11.32
N ASN A 174 -4.76 19.78 10.48
CA ASN A 174 -5.56 20.20 9.32
C ASN A 174 -5.55 19.09 8.25
N PRO A 175 -6.70 18.46 7.94
CA PRO A 175 -6.78 17.34 7.02
C PRO A 175 -6.46 17.72 5.56
N LEU A 176 -6.73 18.96 5.15
CA LEU A 176 -6.37 19.45 3.83
C LEU A 176 -4.86 19.59 3.73
N TRP A 177 -4.24 20.19 4.74
CA TRP A 177 -2.78 20.32 4.77
C TRP A 177 -2.09 18.96 4.83
N ALA A 178 -2.61 18.01 5.59
CA ALA A 178 -2.13 16.63 5.65
C ALA A 178 -2.03 15.97 4.28
N ASN A 179 -2.99 16.23 3.39
CA ASN A 179 -3.00 15.70 2.02
C ASN A 179 -2.17 16.50 1.02
N LEU A 180 -1.90 17.78 1.28
CA LEU A 180 -1.32 18.68 0.27
C LEU A 180 0.13 19.06 0.56
N TYR A 181 0.63 18.90 1.79
CA TYR A 181 1.94 19.45 2.16
C TYR A 181 3.09 18.85 1.33
N VAL A 182 3.08 17.54 1.05
CA VAL A 182 4.14 16.89 0.24
C VAL A 182 4.04 17.31 -1.23
N TRP A 183 2.84 17.54 -1.75
CA TRP A 183 2.63 18.11 -3.08
C TRP A 183 3.20 19.53 -3.18
N TYR A 184 2.90 20.37 -2.18
CA TYR A 184 3.42 21.74 -2.09
C TYR A 184 4.95 21.75 -2.02
N ASP A 185 5.53 20.92 -1.15
CA ASP A 185 6.97 20.79 -0.99
C ASP A 185 7.66 20.26 -2.26
N THR A 186 7.03 19.30 -2.95
CA THR A 186 7.49 18.77 -4.24
C THR A 186 7.49 19.88 -5.31
N PHE A 187 6.46 20.70 -5.34
CA PHE A 187 6.36 21.84 -6.25
C PHE A 187 7.47 22.87 -5.97
N LEU A 188 7.70 23.24 -4.71
CA LEU A 188 8.75 24.19 -4.34
C LEU A 188 10.14 23.68 -4.71
N ILE A 189 10.44 22.39 -4.51
CA ILE A 189 11.72 21.80 -4.91
C ILE A 189 11.89 21.88 -6.43
N SER A 190 10.84 21.57 -7.19
CA SER A 190 10.90 21.64 -8.65
C SER A 190 11.21 23.04 -9.19
N LEU A 191 10.77 24.08 -8.49
CA LEU A 191 11.08 25.47 -8.83
C LEU A 191 12.53 25.83 -8.50
N LYS A 192 13.09 25.28 -7.40
CA LYS A 192 14.49 25.57 -6.99
C LYS A 192 15.51 24.85 -7.87
N THR A 193 15.19 23.65 -8.36
CA THR A 193 16.08 22.87 -9.24
C THR A 193 16.14 23.37 -10.68
N LYS A 194 15.24 24.27 -11.09
CA LYS A 194 15.24 24.91 -12.41
C LYS A 194 16.09 26.19 -12.48
N ARG A 195 16.74 26.56 -11.38
CA ARG A 195 17.70 27.69 -11.31
C ARG A 195 19.10 27.17 -11.14
#